data_9003fba38aa2c7767e2fe2d450bd23cf
#
_entry.id   9003fba38aa2c7767e2fe2d450bd23cf
#
_cell.length_a   1.000
_cell.length_b   1.000
_cell.length_c   1.000
_cell.angle_alpha   90.00
_cell.angle_beta   90.00
_cell.angle_gamma   90.00
#
_symmetry.space_group_name_H-M   'P 1'
#
loop_
_entity.id
_entity.type
_entity.pdbx_description
1 polymer ?
#
loop_
_entity_poly.entity_id
_entity_poly.type
_entity_poly.pdbx_seq_one_letter_code
_entity_poly.pdbx_strand_id
1 'polypeptide(L)'
;MIPYLIGFLFIFLLLLYSSPEKQKEHRKLLYVWWIYVMLLCALRDMLGGFDGYIYGEIFDLTAEDLRKGIPFNHTYTFTYNPTELGYALYNVLIGIVVENRYIFLFVTSIIIYAILGRHIIKYSNYPTYASFIIFCLFYFFTFTYLRQVMAALIAWYAIPFAIKRKPVQFFAIVALATSFHNSALFFSVTYFVVNRQFTRRQVITYFVIGLLLGLTPLGSFLMQFVGENINSQKTEQSLSGIGSARIEYIIEAVFFLWILLSQYRKLQENKQTIAFLNIALLFVFTLIFLVRFSDGGRFSWYFLIGIAVSVANIYAKSPKRGLVRILTFCVMGLLYFRILLSWGLLLSPYKTFLTNGVREDDFIWEENEYDHRYDEDKLYKIW
;
A
#
# COMPACT_ATOMS: atom_id res chain seq x y z
N MET A 1 -14.31 -15.61 -0.52
CA MET A 1 -12.96 -16.11 -0.11
C MET A 1 -12.21 -16.86 -1.20
N ILE A 2 -12.86 -17.77 -1.95
CA ILE A 2 -12.20 -18.65 -2.95
C ILE A 2 -11.27 -17.89 -3.94
N PRO A 3 -11.69 -16.77 -4.58
CA PRO A 3 -10.82 -16.10 -5.56
C PRO A 3 -9.49 -15.62 -4.96
N TYR A 4 -9.48 -15.17 -3.72
CA TYR A 4 -8.26 -14.74 -3.02
C TYR A 4 -7.32 -15.91 -2.72
N LEU A 5 -7.89 -17.07 -2.36
CA LEU A 5 -7.13 -18.31 -2.14
C LEU A 5 -6.51 -18.82 -3.45
N ILE A 6 -7.21 -18.70 -4.58
CA ILE A 6 -6.67 -19.04 -5.90
C ILE A 6 -5.46 -18.13 -6.21
N GLY A 7 -5.57 -16.82 -5.97
CA GLY A 7 -4.47 -15.88 -6.15
C GLY A 7 -3.25 -16.22 -5.29
N PHE A 8 -3.47 -16.60 -4.03
CA PHE A 8 -2.42 -17.04 -3.12
C PHE A 8 -1.78 -18.35 -3.58
N LEU A 9 -2.58 -19.35 -3.91
CA LEU A 9 -2.09 -20.64 -4.38
C LEU A 9 -1.31 -20.51 -5.69
N PHE A 10 -1.77 -19.67 -6.61
CA PHE A 10 -1.07 -19.45 -7.88
C PHE A 10 0.34 -18.88 -7.66
N ILE A 11 0.50 -17.81 -6.88
CA ILE A 11 1.83 -17.24 -6.63
C ILE A 11 2.70 -18.20 -5.81
N PHE A 12 2.10 -18.98 -4.92
CA PHE A 12 2.78 -20.03 -4.16
C PHE A 12 3.36 -21.11 -5.07
N LEU A 13 2.54 -21.68 -5.95
CA LEU A 13 2.98 -22.70 -6.91
C LEU A 13 4.03 -22.12 -7.87
N LEU A 14 3.84 -20.87 -8.31
CA LEU A 14 4.82 -20.18 -9.14
C LEU A 14 6.17 -20.03 -8.41
N LEU A 15 6.17 -19.77 -7.09
CA LEU A 15 7.40 -19.71 -6.28
C LEU A 15 8.06 -21.07 -6.11
N LEU A 16 7.31 -22.14 -5.97
CA LEU A 16 7.85 -23.50 -5.90
C LEU A 16 8.54 -23.90 -7.21
N TYR A 17 7.93 -23.50 -8.34
CA TYR A 17 8.41 -23.84 -9.67
C TYR A 17 9.53 -22.90 -10.15
N SER A 18 9.51 -21.61 -9.76
CA SER A 18 10.48 -20.62 -10.22
C SER A 18 11.75 -20.60 -9.38
N SER A 19 12.89 -20.40 -10.03
CA SER A 19 14.16 -20.06 -9.38
C SER A 19 14.63 -18.67 -9.81
N PRO A 20 15.52 -18.02 -9.05
CA PRO A 20 16.08 -16.72 -9.45
C PRO A 20 16.73 -16.75 -10.84
N GLU A 21 17.33 -17.87 -11.23
CA GLU A 21 18.01 -18.09 -12.51
C GLU A 21 17.02 -18.18 -13.67
N LYS A 22 15.83 -18.75 -13.43
CA LYS A 22 14.78 -18.98 -14.43
C LYS A 22 13.71 -17.89 -14.47
N GLN A 23 13.96 -16.71 -13.87
CA GLN A 23 12.96 -15.64 -13.79
C GLN A 23 12.48 -15.15 -15.17
N LYS A 24 13.34 -15.17 -16.19
CA LYS A 24 12.96 -14.78 -17.57
C LYS A 24 11.94 -15.76 -18.17
N GLU A 25 12.10 -17.05 -17.91
CA GLU A 25 11.22 -18.11 -18.42
C GLU A 25 9.82 -18.02 -17.80
N HIS A 26 9.76 -17.72 -16.50
CA HIS A 26 8.49 -17.66 -15.76
C HIS A 26 7.83 -16.28 -15.74
N ARG A 27 8.41 -15.30 -16.42
CA ARG A 27 7.92 -13.91 -16.44
C ARG A 27 6.51 -13.80 -17.01
N LYS A 28 6.16 -14.62 -18.02
CA LYS A 28 4.81 -14.64 -18.59
C LYS A 28 3.77 -15.10 -17.55
N LEU A 29 4.07 -16.16 -16.78
CA LEU A 29 3.20 -16.64 -15.72
C LEU A 29 3.04 -15.63 -14.59
N LEU A 30 4.10 -14.90 -14.25
CA LEU A 30 4.05 -13.81 -13.30
C LEU A 30 3.12 -12.67 -13.79
N TYR A 31 3.17 -12.31 -15.08
CA TYR A 31 2.23 -11.32 -15.65
C TYR A 31 0.78 -11.82 -15.62
N VAL A 32 0.54 -13.10 -15.95
CA VAL A 32 -0.81 -13.68 -15.85
C VAL A 32 -1.33 -13.59 -14.42
N TRP A 33 -0.48 -13.89 -13.43
CA TRP A 33 -0.86 -13.74 -12.03
C TRP A 33 -1.14 -12.27 -11.65
N TRP A 34 -0.31 -11.30 -12.11
CA TRP A 34 -0.55 -9.87 -11.88
C TRP A 34 -1.87 -9.40 -12.48
N ILE A 35 -2.19 -9.87 -13.70
CA ILE A 35 -3.46 -9.57 -14.36
C ILE A 35 -4.62 -10.16 -13.53
N TYR A 36 -4.49 -11.39 -13.05
CA TYR A 36 -5.52 -12.03 -12.24
C TYR A 36 -5.82 -11.22 -10.96
N VAL A 37 -4.81 -10.89 -10.16
CA VAL A 37 -5.02 -10.15 -8.91
C VAL A 37 -5.46 -8.70 -9.14
N MET A 38 -5.01 -8.09 -10.24
CA MET A 38 -5.49 -6.79 -10.69
C MET A 38 -6.99 -6.84 -11.04
N LEU A 39 -7.43 -7.83 -11.81
CA LEU A 39 -8.84 -7.98 -12.19
C LEU A 39 -9.73 -8.26 -10.99
N LEU A 40 -9.27 -9.04 -10.01
CA LEU A 40 -10.01 -9.22 -8.75
C LEU A 40 -10.22 -7.90 -8.02
N CYS A 41 -9.23 -7.01 -8.04
CA CYS A 41 -9.38 -5.69 -7.44
C CYS A 41 -10.21 -4.76 -8.33
N ALA A 42 -9.99 -4.77 -9.63
CA ALA A 42 -10.62 -3.83 -10.57
C ALA A 42 -12.11 -4.11 -10.80
N LEU A 43 -12.49 -5.39 -10.90
CA LEU A 43 -13.88 -5.78 -11.17
C LEU A 43 -14.75 -5.88 -9.92
N ARG A 44 -14.16 -5.67 -8.72
CA ARG A 44 -14.92 -5.81 -7.47
C ARG A 44 -16.10 -4.86 -7.42
N ASP A 45 -17.18 -5.33 -6.85
CA ASP A 45 -18.22 -4.49 -6.28
C ASP A 45 -17.63 -3.67 -5.10
N MET A 46 -18.38 -2.90 -4.34
CA MET A 46 -17.89 -2.09 -3.22
C MET A 46 -17.27 -2.94 -2.08
N LEU A 47 -16.35 -3.84 -2.46
CA LEU A 47 -15.62 -4.73 -1.56
C LEU A 47 -14.37 -4.07 -0.97
N GLY A 48 -14.02 -4.43 0.26
CA GLY A 48 -12.76 -4.05 0.88
C GLY A 48 -12.87 -3.06 2.03
N GLY A 49 -14.07 -2.58 2.33
CA GLY A 49 -14.32 -1.74 3.49
C GLY A 49 -15.02 -0.44 3.17
N PHE A 50 -15.28 0.31 4.22
CA PHE A 50 -16.08 1.53 4.25
C PHE A 50 -15.59 2.63 3.27
N ASP A 51 -14.27 2.80 3.17
CA ASP A 51 -13.70 3.86 2.31
C ASP A 51 -14.07 3.70 0.82
N GLY A 52 -14.39 2.48 0.36
CA GLY A 52 -14.82 2.23 -1.02
C GLY A 52 -16.10 2.99 -1.37
N TYR A 53 -17.08 2.97 -0.47
CA TYR A 53 -18.34 3.71 -0.62
C TYR A 53 -18.11 5.22 -0.62
N ILE A 54 -17.28 5.73 0.32
CA ILE A 54 -16.94 7.15 0.40
C ILE A 54 -16.26 7.62 -0.90
N TYR A 55 -15.33 6.84 -1.46
CA TYR A 55 -14.68 7.21 -2.72
C TYR A 55 -15.65 7.21 -3.90
N GLY A 56 -16.59 6.25 -3.91
CA GLY A 56 -17.65 6.20 -4.91
C GLY A 56 -18.54 7.43 -4.85
N GLU A 57 -19.02 7.80 -3.66
CA GLU A 57 -19.86 8.97 -3.43
C GLU A 57 -19.14 10.28 -3.82
N ILE A 58 -17.91 10.46 -3.35
CA ILE A 58 -17.11 11.66 -3.72
C ILE A 58 -16.97 11.77 -5.23
N PHE A 59 -16.73 10.64 -5.91
CA PHE A 59 -16.58 10.63 -7.35
C PHE A 59 -17.88 10.97 -8.08
N ASP A 60 -19.00 10.35 -7.69
CA ASP A 60 -20.29 10.59 -8.32
C ASP A 60 -20.73 12.06 -8.15
N LEU A 61 -20.62 12.61 -6.94
CA LEU A 61 -20.93 14.03 -6.70
C LEU A 61 -20.01 14.96 -7.51
N THR A 62 -18.73 14.61 -7.64
CA THR A 62 -17.79 15.38 -8.46
C THR A 62 -18.16 15.34 -9.94
N ALA A 63 -18.52 14.16 -10.46
CA ALA A 63 -18.94 14.01 -11.86
C ALA A 63 -20.26 14.74 -12.13
N GLU A 64 -21.21 14.70 -11.21
CA GLU A 64 -22.46 15.45 -11.29
C GLU A 64 -22.22 16.97 -11.31
N ASP A 65 -21.34 17.48 -10.44
CA ASP A 65 -20.94 18.90 -10.41
C ASP A 65 -20.38 19.35 -11.77
N LEU A 66 -19.50 18.53 -12.37
CA LEU A 66 -18.94 18.80 -13.69
C LEU A 66 -20.02 18.88 -14.78
N ARG A 67 -21.04 18.01 -14.74
CA ARG A 67 -22.17 18.02 -15.69
C ARG A 67 -23.08 19.25 -15.51
N LYS A 68 -23.21 19.73 -14.28
CA LYS A 68 -23.93 20.98 -13.97
C LYS A 68 -23.15 22.23 -14.39
N GLY A 69 -21.94 22.09 -14.94
CA GLY A 69 -21.08 23.21 -15.36
C GLY A 69 -20.39 23.91 -14.19
N ILE A 70 -20.32 23.29 -13.02
CA ILE A 70 -19.58 23.83 -11.86
C ILE A 70 -18.09 23.85 -12.21
N PRO A 71 -17.37 24.97 -12.00
CA PRO A 71 -15.93 25.02 -12.22
C PRO A 71 -15.19 23.91 -11.47
N PHE A 72 -14.21 23.30 -12.12
CA PHE A 72 -13.53 22.09 -11.60
C PHE A 72 -12.97 22.26 -10.18
N ASN A 73 -12.49 23.45 -9.83
CA ASN A 73 -11.95 23.79 -8.51
C ASN A 73 -13.02 24.03 -7.43
N HIS A 74 -14.31 24.02 -7.78
CA HIS A 74 -15.45 24.12 -6.87
C HIS A 74 -16.26 22.82 -6.79
N THR A 75 -15.83 21.76 -7.47
CA THR A 75 -16.48 20.46 -7.39
C THR A 75 -16.32 19.84 -6.01
N TYR A 76 -17.20 18.90 -5.67
CA TYR A 76 -17.29 18.28 -4.35
C TYR A 76 -15.94 17.71 -3.85
N THR A 77 -15.13 17.09 -4.71
CA THR A 77 -13.83 16.53 -4.33
C THR A 77 -12.84 17.58 -3.80
N PHE A 78 -12.86 18.82 -4.30
CA PHE A 78 -12.02 19.91 -3.81
C PHE A 78 -12.52 20.48 -2.47
N THR A 79 -13.82 20.42 -2.24
CA THR A 79 -14.42 20.84 -0.97
C THR A 79 -14.18 19.79 0.13
N TYR A 80 -14.31 18.51 -0.22
CA TYR A 80 -14.15 17.40 0.73
C TYR A 80 -12.72 17.25 1.25
N ASN A 81 -11.71 17.43 0.37
CA ASN A 81 -10.28 17.32 0.71
C ASN A 81 -9.46 18.47 0.15
N PRO A 82 -9.52 19.67 0.74
CA PRO A 82 -8.88 20.86 0.21
C PRO A 82 -7.34 20.79 0.17
N THR A 83 -6.73 19.87 0.90
CA THR A 83 -5.26 19.70 0.97
C THR A 83 -4.72 18.64 0.00
N GLU A 84 -5.56 17.74 -0.53
CA GLU A 84 -5.17 16.64 -1.41
C GLU A 84 -5.52 16.93 -2.87
N LEU A 85 -5.02 18.08 -3.37
CA LEU A 85 -5.36 18.64 -4.68
C LEU A 85 -5.05 17.71 -5.87
N GLY A 86 -4.01 16.88 -5.77
CA GLY A 86 -3.68 15.91 -6.82
C GLY A 86 -4.72 14.81 -6.95
N TYR A 87 -5.24 14.33 -5.81
CA TYR A 87 -6.33 13.37 -5.82
C TYR A 87 -7.65 14.00 -6.29
N ALA A 88 -7.93 15.24 -5.89
CA ALA A 88 -9.09 15.98 -6.39
C ALA A 88 -9.04 16.16 -7.91
N LEU A 89 -7.90 16.59 -8.45
CA LEU A 89 -7.69 16.71 -9.90
C LEU A 89 -7.83 15.35 -10.62
N TYR A 90 -7.34 14.27 -10.00
CA TYR A 90 -7.50 12.91 -10.54
C TYR A 90 -8.97 12.52 -10.68
N ASN A 91 -9.82 12.79 -9.67
CA ASN A 91 -11.26 12.56 -9.75
C ASN A 91 -11.90 13.38 -10.90
N VAL A 92 -11.55 14.66 -11.00
CA VAL A 92 -12.05 15.55 -12.08
C VAL A 92 -11.67 15.01 -13.46
N LEU A 93 -10.40 14.60 -13.65
CA LEU A 93 -9.93 14.09 -14.96
C LEU A 93 -10.69 12.84 -15.40
N ILE A 94 -11.03 11.95 -14.48
CA ILE A 94 -11.87 10.79 -14.82
C ILE A 94 -13.33 11.20 -14.96
N GLY A 95 -13.85 12.07 -14.09
CA GLY A 95 -15.23 12.54 -14.09
C GLY A 95 -15.65 13.31 -15.35
N ILE A 96 -14.69 13.93 -16.05
CA ILE A 96 -14.94 14.54 -17.38
C ILE A 96 -15.34 13.46 -18.41
N VAL A 97 -14.83 12.24 -18.27
CA VAL A 97 -15.02 11.15 -19.24
C VAL A 97 -16.16 10.22 -18.84
N VAL A 98 -16.29 9.93 -17.53
CA VAL A 98 -17.19 8.91 -17.00
C VAL A 98 -17.88 9.42 -15.74
N GLU A 99 -19.17 9.07 -15.57
CA GLU A 99 -19.96 9.42 -14.37
C GLU A 99 -20.27 8.20 -13.49
N ASN A 100 -19.48 7.14 -13.57
CA ASN A 100 -19.77 5.87 -12.92
C ASN A 100 -18.68 5.51 -11.90
N ARG A 101 -19.05 5.35 -10.61
CA ARG A 101 -18.13 5.02 -9.52
C ARG A 101 -17.38 3.69 -9.73
N TYR A 102 -18.02 2.71 -10.32
CA TYR A 102 -17.40 1.41 -10.56
C TYR A 102 -16.31 1.49 -11.63
N ILE A 103 -16.55 2.27 -12.68
CA ILE A 103 -15.54 2.52 -13.72
C ILE A 103 -14.38 3.34 -13.15
N PHE A 104 -14.66 4.32 -12.28
CA PHE A 104 -13.60 5.04 -11.55
C PHE A 104 -12.74 4.10 -10.73
N LEU A 105 -13.33 3.20 -9.94
CA LEU A 105 -12.61 2.20 -9.13
C LEU A 105 -11.85 1.20 -10.00
N PHE A 106 -12.45 0.79 -11.14
CA PHE A 106 -11.82 -0.08 -12.13
C PHE A 106 -10.55 0.53 -12.69
N VAL A 107 -10.63 1.75 -13.23
CA VAL A 107 -9.48 2.48 -13.79
C VAL A 107 -8.41 2.72 -12.72
N THR A 108 -8.80 3.14 -11.53
CA THR A 108 -7.89 3.37 -10.40
C THR A 108 -7.13 2.09 -10.03
N SER A 109 -7.83 0.95 -9.98
CA SER A 109 -7.21 -0.34 -9.68
C SER A 109 -6.19 -0.74 -10.75
N ILE A 110 -6.52 -0.57 -12.04
CA ILE A 110 -5.58 -0.85 -13.14
C ILE A 110 -4.32 0.00 -13.00
N ILE A 111 -4.46 1.30 -12.73
CA ILE A 111 -3.31 2.22 -12.55
C ILE A 111 -2.45 1.77 -11.37
N ILE A 112 -3.05 1.46 -10.22
CA ILE A 112 -2.34 0.97 -9.03
C ILE A 112 -1.52 -0.26 -9.37
N TYR A 113 -2.12 -1.29 -9.97
CA TYR A 113 -1.42 -2.55 -10.25
C TYR A 113 -0.39 -2.44 -11.37
N ALA A 114 -0.63 -1.59 -12.36
CA ALA A 114 0.36 -1.29 -13.41
C ALA A 114 1.63 -0.65 -12.83
N ILE A 115 1.47 0.34 -11.95
CA ILE A 115 2.59 1.02 -11.29
C ILE A 115 3.29 0.07 -10.32
N LEU A 116 2.54 -0.65 -9.49
CA LEU A 116 3.06 -1.60 -8.50
C LEU A 116 3.89 -2.70 -9.16
N GLY A 117 3.33 -3.36 -10.18
CA GLY A 117 4.02 -4.39 -10.94
C GLY A 117 5.30 -3.88 -11.62
N ARG A 118 5.24 -2.65 -12.21
CA ARG A 118 6.42 -2.00 -12.80
C ARG A 118 7.54 -1.78 -11.79
N HIS A 119 7.24 -1.30 -10.58
CA HIS A 119 8.23 -1.10 -9.54
C HIS A 119 8.88 -2.41 -9.10
N ILE A 120 8.08 -3.45 -8.86
CA ILE A 120 8.57 -4.76 -8.44
C ILE A 120 9.48 -5.38 -9.50
N ILE A 121 9.07 -5.37 -10.75
CA ILE A 121 9.85 -5.93 -11.86
C ILE A 121 11.15 -5.15 -12.09
N LYS A 122 11.11 -3.83 -11.93
CA LYS A 122 12.28 -2.95 -12.14
C LYS A 122 13.34 -3.11 -11.07
N TYR A 123 12.96 -3.26 -9.80
CA TYR A 123 13.90 -3.15 -8.68
C TYR A 123 14.31 -4.48 -8.08
N SER A 124 13.54 -5.55 -8.29
CA SER A 124 13.83 -6.85 -7.70
C SER A 124 14.58 -7.76 -8.65
N ASN A 125 15.63 -8.42 -8.13
CA ASN A 125 16.32 -9.50 -8.84
C ASN A 125 15.53 -10.82 -8.81
N TYR A 126 14.49 -10.91 -7.96
CA TYR A 126 13.57 -12.03 -7.90
C TYR A 126 12.12 -11.51 -7.82
N PRO A 127 11.57 -10.98 -8.95
CA PRO A 127 10.26 -10.35 -8.99
C PRO A 127 9.12 -11.23 -8.45
N THR A 128 9.13 -12.53 -8.73
CA THR A 128 8.11 -13.45 -8.22
C THR A 128 8.05 -13.45 -6.68
N TYR A 129 9.22 -13.46 -6.03
CA TYR A 129 9.27 -13.44 -4.57
C TYR A 129 8.88 -12.09 -3.98
N ALA A 130 9.32 -10.99 -4.61
CA ALA A 130 8.90 -9.65 -4.21
C ALA A 130 7.39 -9.44 -4.39
N SER A 131 6.81 -9.98 -5.47
CA SER A 131 5.36 -9.98 -5.70
C SER A 131 4.59 -10.73 -4.62
N PHE A 132 5.10 -11.88 -4.19
CA PHE A 132 4.52 -12.66 -3.10
C PHE A 132 4.50 -11.86 -1.78
N ILE A 133 5.60 -11.18 -1.42
CA ILE A 133 5.67 -10.36 -0.21
C ILE A 133 4.66 -9.22 -0.27
N ILE A 134 4.61 -8.48 -1.38
CA ILE A 134 3.64 -7.39 -1.59
C ILE A 134 2.21 -7.91 -1.51
N PHE A 135 1.93 -9.04 -2.13
CA PHE A 135 0.60 -9.64 -2.10
C PHE A 135 0.17 -10.01 -0.67
N CYS A 136 1.06 -10.62 0.09
CA CYS A 136 0.74 -11.00 1.47
C CYS A 136 0.54 -9.82 2.41
N LEU A 137 1.27 -8.72 2.21
CA LEU A 137 1.27 -7.59 3.15
C LEU A 137 0.40 -6.42 2.73
N PHE A 138 0.07 -6.30 1.44
CA PHE A 138 -0.48 -5.06 0.91
C PHE A 138 -1.74 -5.22 0.04
N TYR A 139 -1.99 -6.43 -0.48
CA TYR A 139 -3.04 -6.68 -1.47
C TYR A 139 -4.40 -6.14 -1.04
N PHE A 140 -4.89 -6.53 0.13
CA PHE A 140 -6.23 -6.13 0.58
C PHE A 140 -6.33 -4.63 0.87
N PHE A 141 -5.25 -3.98 1.23
CA PHE A 141 -5.24 -2.53 1.46
C PHE A 141 -5.42 -1.73 0.16
N THR A 142 -5.11 -2.31 -1.00
CA THR A 142 -5.36 -1.68 -2.30
C THR A 142 -6.85 -1.61 -2.66
N PHE A 143 -7.70 -2.34 -1.94
CA PHE A 143 -9.16 -2.31 -2.14
C PHE A 143 -9.79 -1.06 -1.53
N THR A 144 -9.22 -0.54 -0.46
CA THR A 144 -9.86 0.50 0.34
C THR A 144 -9.04 1.80 0.46
N TYR A 145 -7.73 1.75 0.71
CA TYR A 145 -6.92 2.96 0.96
C TYR A 145 -6.37 3.59 -0.32
N LEU A 146 -7.24 3.87 -1.31
CA LEU A 146 -6.84 4.25 -2.67
C LEU A 146 -5.90 5.44 -2.70
N ARG A 147 -6.21 6.53 -1.98
CA ARG A 147 -5.39 7.75 -1.93
C ARG A 147 -3.98 7.48 -1.42
N GLN A 148 -3.89 6.80 -0.28
CA GLN A 148 -2.60 6.50 0.34
C GLN A 148 -1.78 5.50 -0.47
N VAL A 149 -2.43 4.49 -1.06
CA VAL A 149 -1.79 3.52 -1.96
C VAL A 149 -1.21 4.24 -3.18
N MET A 150 -2.00 5.08 -3.86
CA MET A 150 -1.52 5.86 -5.00
C MET A 150 -0.35 6.77 -4.61
N ALA A 151 -0.46 7.47 -3.49
CA ALA A 151 0.60 8.32 -2.98
C ALA A 151 1.90 7.54 -2.70
N ALA A 152 1.83 6.35 -2.10
CA ALA A 152 2.99 5.49 -1.87
C ALA A 152 3.65 5.06 -3.20
N LEU A 153 2.84 4.65 -4.18
CA LEU A 153 3.35 4.24 -5.49
C LEU A 153 3.99 5.39 -6.26
N ILE A 154 3.43 6.60 -6.18
CA ILE A 154 4.01 7.81 -6.75
C ILE A 154 5.34 8.13 -6.05
N ALA A 155 5.39 8.09 -4.71
CA ALA A 155 6.60 8.34 -3.94
C ALA A 155 7.75 7.40 -4.32
N TRP A 156 7.48 6.14 -4.68
CA TRP A 156 8.53 5.21 -5.10
C TRP A 156 9.26 5.61 -6.40
N TYR A 157 8.65 6.46 -7.24
CA TYR A 157 9.38 7.05 -8.38
C TYR A 157 10.48 8.02 -7.94
N ALA A 158 10.46 8.54 -6.71
CA ALA A 158 11.50 9.40 -6.18
C ALA A 158 12.79 8.65 -5.79
N ILE A 159 12.73 7.32 -5.55
CA ILE A 159 13.88 6.51 -5.10
C ILE A 159 15.15 6.71 -5.95
N PRO A 160 15.11 6.62 -7.30
CA PRO A 160 16.30 6.83 -8.12
C PRO A 160 16.94 8.21 -7.95
N PHE A 161 16.12 9.23 -7.69
CA PHE A 161 16.60 10.59 -7.48
C PHE A 161 17.26 10.77 -6.11
N ALA A 162 16.73 10.08 -5.08
CA ALA A 162 17.37 10.01 -3.77
C ALA A 162 18.75 9.33 -3.84
N ILE A 163 18.85 8.20 -4.56
CA ILE A 163 20.12 7.48 -4.78
C ILE A 163 21.14 8.37 -5.51
N LYS A 164 20.69 9.12 -6.51
CA LYS A 164 21.54 10.03 -7.32
C LYS A 164 21.78 11.39 -6.68
N ARG A 165 21.28 11.61 -5.45
CA ARG A 165 21.40 12.92 -4.74
C ARG A 165 20.85 14.09 -5.53
N LYS A 166 19.71 13.92 -6.20
CA LYS A 166 18.99 14.95 -6.94
C LYS A 166 17.80 15.47 -6.12
N PRO A 167 18.00 16.49 -5.24
CA PRO A 167 16.97 16.90 -4.26
C PRO A 167 15.73 17.46 -4.94
N VAL A 168 15.87 18.32 -5.95
CA VAL A 168 14.75 18.97 -6.61
C VAL A 168 13.78 17.95 -7.20
N GLN A 169 14.29 16.96 -7.95
CA GLN A 169 13.47 15.92 -8.55
C GLN A 169 12.86 15.01 -7.48
N PHE A 170 13.62 14.69 -6.42
CA PHE A 170 13.12 13.88 -5.33
C PHE A 170 11.95 14.57 -4.63
N PHE A 171 12.13 15.80 -4.15
CA PHE A 171 11.10 16.50 -3.42
C PHE A 171 9.92 16.93 -4.30
N ALA A 172 10.12 17.19 -5.60
CA ALA A 172 9.02 17.42 -6.53
C ALA A 172 8.10 16.19 -6.65
N ILE A 173 8.67 14.98 -6.74
CA ILE A 173 7.85 13.75 -6.77
C ILE A 173 7.19 13.48 -5.41
N VAL A 174 7.89 13.73 -4.30
CA VAL A 174 7.27 13.60 -2.97
C VAL A 174 6.14 14.62 -2.79
N ALA A 175 6.29 15.86 -3.26
CA ALA A 175 5.22 16.86 -3.24
C ALA A 175 4.02 16.41 -4.10
N LEU A 176 4.26 15.83 -5.28
CA LEU A 176 3.20 15.22 -6.09
C LEU A 176 2.52 14.07 -5.32
N ALA A 177 3.27 13.19 -4.67
CA ALA A 177 2.70 12.12 -3.85
C ALA A 177 1.86 12.69 -2.68
N THR A 178 2.34 13.75 -2.02
CA THR A 178 1.65 14.42 -0.92
C THR A 178 0.34 15.05 -1.37
N SER A 179 0.25 15.55 -2.61
CA SER A 179 -1.01 16.05 -3.17
C SER A 179 -2.07 14.96 -3.40
N PHE A 180 -1.70 13.68 -3.41
CA PHE A 180 -2.62 12.55 -3.39
C PHE A 180 -3.00 12.11 -1.98
N HIS A 181 -2.05 12.15 -1.04
CA HIS A 181 -2.30 11.86 0.37
C HIS A 181 -1.23 12.51 1.24
N ASN A 182 -1.64 13.36 2.17
CA ASN A 182 -0.75 14.17 3.00
C ASN A 182 0.34 13.37 3.72
N SER A 183 0.05 12.14 4.16
CA SER A 183 1.04 11.29 4.82
C SER A 183 2.24 10.89 3.95
N ALA A 184 2.19 11.11 2.61
CA ALA A 184 3.33 10.85 1.74
C ALA A 184 4.54 11.75 2.03
N LEU A 185 4.33 12.89 2.69
CA LEU A 185 5.42 13.75 3.18
C LEU A 185 6.41 12.97 4.07
N PHE A 186 5.92 11.94 4.77
CA PHE A 186 6.76 11.07 5.61
C PHE A 186 7.85 10.35 4.81
N PHE A 187 7.62 10.09 3.52
CA PHE A 187 8.64 9.50 2.64
C PHE A 187 9.86 10.39 2.43
N SER A 188 9.78 11.68 2.72
CA SER A 188 10.91 12.64 2.62
C SER A 188 12.14 12.20 3.40
N VAL A 189 11.97 11.49 4.52
CA VAL A 189 13.08 10.96 5.34
C VAL A 189 14.01 10.06 4.53
N THR A 190 13.50 9.40 3.51
CA THR A 190 14.26 8.51 2.63
C THR A 190 15.44 9.21 1.99
N TYR A 191 15.31 10.49 1.60
CA TYR A 191 16.40 11.26 0.97
C TYR A 191 17.67 11.31 1.82
N PHE A 192 17.50 11.46 3.13
CA PHE A 192 18.60 11.64 4.08
C PHE A 192 19.27 10.31 4.44
N VAL A 193 18.52 9.20 4.38
CA VAL A 193 18.94 7.90 4.90
C VAL A 193 19.41 6.96 3.79
N VAL A 194 18.85 7.06 2.59
CA VAL A 194 18.96 6.06 1.51
C VAL A 194 20.39 5.68 1.13
N ASN A 195 21.34 6.61 1.17
CA ASN A 195 22.75 6.36 0.81
C ASN A 195 23.69 6.17 2.03
N ARG A 196 23.15 6.12 3.25
CA ARG A 196 23.96 5.91 4.46
C ARG A 196 24.38 4.44 4.58
N GLN A 197 25.59 4.23 5.05
CA GLN A 197 26.06 2.89 5.41
C GLN A 197 26.04 2.77 6.93
N PHE A 198 25.10 2.00 7.43
CA PHE A 198 25.00 1.73 8.86
C PHE A 198 25.74 0.45 9.19
N THR A 199 26.35 0.39 10.35
CA THR A 199 26.87 -0.87 10.93
C THR A 199 25.72 -1.66 11.56
N ARG A 200 25.88 -2.99 11.71
CA ARG A 200 24.88 -3.80 12.41
C ARG A 200 24.59 -3.29 13.82
N ARG A 201 25.63 -2.83 14.53
CA ARG A 201 25.45 -2.28 15.89
C ARG A 201 24.58 -1.05 15.86
N GLN A 202 24.82 -0.11 14.95
CA GLN A 202 23.99 1.10 14.80
C GLN A 202 22.53 0.74 14.48
N VAL A 203 22.29 -0.22 13.58
CA VAL A 203 20.92 -0.64 13.23
C VAL A 203 20.21 -1.20 14.47
N ILE A 204 20.87 -2.10 15.24
CA ILE A 204 20.30 -2.67 16.46
C ILE A 204 20.06 -1.57 17.51
N THR A 205 21.01 -0.66 17.68
CA THR A 205 20.88 0.46 18.63
C THR A 205 19.69 1.36 18.26
N TYR A 206 19.54 1.74 16.98
CA TYR A 206 18.42 2.56 16.52
C TYR A 206 17.08 1.81 16.65
N PHE A 207 17.08 0.49 16.42
CA PHE A 207 15.89 -0.33 16.64
C PHE A 207 15.48 -0.31 18.11
N VAL A 208 16.41 -0.55 19.04
CA VAL A 208 16.12 -0.56 20.49
C VAL A 208 15.66 0.83 20.95
N ILE A 209 16.33 1.90 20.54
CA ILE A 209 15.92 3.27 20.86
C ILE A 209 14.51 3.55 20.27
N GLY A 210 14.29 3.21 19.00
CA GLY A 210 12.98 3.38 18.36
C GLY A 210 11.86 2.63 19.06
N LEU A 211 12.12 1.40 19.52
CA LEU A 211 11.16 0.61 20.28
C LEU A 211 10.86 1.24 21.65
N LEU A 212 11.91 1.63 22.39
CA LEU A 212 11.75 2.29 23.69
C LEU A 212 10.94 3.59 23.56
N LEU A 213 11.23 4.42 22.56
CA LEU A 213 10.48 5.65 22.28
C LEU A 213 9.04 5.35 21.82
N GLY A 214 8.84 4.33 20.99
CA GLY A 214 7.53 3.93 20.50
C GLY A 214 6.62 3.33 21.58
N LEU A 215 7.19 2.72 22.63
CA LEU A 215 6.46 2.25 23.81
C LEU A 215 6.00 3.41 24.71
N THR A 216 6.60 4.61 24.56
CA THR A 216 6.09 5.84 25.16
C THR A 216 4.98 6.47 24.29
N PRO A 217 4.21 7.44 24.80
CA PRO A 217 3.25 8.19 23.98
C PRO A 217 3.89 9.10 22.90
N LEU A 218 5.23 9.22 22.85
CA LEU A 218 5.94 10.17 22.00
C LEU A 218 5.60 10.00 20.51
N GLY A 219 5.55 8.75 20.00
CA GLY A 219 5.22 8.49 18.61
C GLY A 219 3.82 8.98 18.25
N SER A 220 2.83 8.68 19.10
CA SER A 220 1.46 9.14 18.93
C SER A 220 1.35 10.66 19.04
N PHE A 221 2.02 11.26 20.01
CA PHE A 221 2.05 12.72 20.20
C PHE A 221 2.63 13.46 19.00
N LEU A 222 3.74 12.98 18.44
CA LEU A 222 4.33 13.58 17.24
C LEU A 222 3.40 13.47 16.03
N MET A 223 2.72 12.33 15.87
CA MET A 223 1.76 12.14 14.77
C MET A 223 0.53 13.02 14.95
N GLN A 224 0.06 13.21 16.17
CA GLN A 224 -1.00 14.14 16.48
C GLN A 224 -0.61 15.59 16.16
N PHE A 225 0.54 16.05 16.64
CA PHE A 225 1.06 17.39 16.36
C PHE A 225 1.19 17.67 14.85
N VAL A 226 1.67 16.69 14.06
CA VAL A 226 1.73 16.80 12.61
C VAL A 226 0.32 16.83 12.00
N GLY A 227 -0.60 16.01 12.50
CA GLY A 227 -1.98 15.93 12.03
C GLY A 227 -2.73 17.25 12.25
N GLU A 228 -2.64 17.85 13.43
CA GLU A 228 -3.27 19.13 13.79
C GLU A 228 -2.83 20.28 12.88
N ASN A 229 -1.56 20.28 12.48
CA ASN A 229 -1.03 21.32 11.60
C ASN A 229 -1.33 21.10 10.11
N ILE A 230 -1.75 19.89 9.72
CA ILE A 230 -2.04 19.55 8.31
C ILE A 230 -3.56 19.42 8.07
N ASN A 231 -4.34 18.92 9.02
CA ASN A 231 -5.79 18.72 8.84
C ASN A 231 -6.51 18.60 10.18
N SER A 232 -7.12 19.69 10.64
CA SER A 232 -7.77 19.81 11.95
C SER A 232 -9.00 18.90 12.16
N GLN A 233 -9.73 18.55 11.09
CA GLN A 233 -10.96 17.75 11.21
C GLN A 233 -10.73 16.27 11.56
N LYS A 234 -9.56 15.72 11.23
CA LYS A 234 -9.22 14.31 11.54
C LYS A 234 -8.56 14.13 12.91
N THR A 235 -8.24 15.21 13.59
CA THR A 235 -7.45 15.19 14.82
C THR A 235 -8.24 14.67 16.01
N GLU A 236 -9.54 14.97 16.10
CA GLU A 236 -10.39 14.48 17.19
C GLU A 236 -10.56 12.95 17.16
N GLN A 237 -10.65 12.36 15.98
CA GLN A 237 -10.66 10.88 15.84
C GLN A 237 -9.29 10.25 16.15
N SER A 238 -8.19 10.99 15.93
CA SER A 238 -6.82 10.52 16.26
C SER A 238 -6.51 10.63 17.75
N LEU A 239 -7.17 11.51 18.51
CA LEU A 239 -6.97 11.66 19.96
C LEU A 239 -7.41 10.41 20.76
N SER A 240 -8.42 9.70 20.29
CA SER A 240 -8.80 8.40 20.84
C SER A 240 -7.79 7.28 20.52
N GLY A 241 -6.78 7.57 19.70
CA GLY A 241 -5.88 6.61 19.09
C GLY A 241 -4.60 6.29 19.85
N ILE A 242 -4.38 6.76 21.10
CA ILE A 242 -3.29 6.28 21.95
C ILE A 242 -3.73 4.94 22.56
N GLY A 243 -3.55 3.88 21.78
CA GLY A 243 -3.89 2.53 22.18
C GLY A 243 -2.81 1.81 22.97
N SER A 244 -3.11 0.57 23.33
CA SER A 244 -2.09 -0.41 23.77
C SER A 244 -1.08 -0.66 22.66
N ALA A 245 0.17 -0.99 23.02
CA ALA A 245 1.17 -1.34 22.04
C ALA A 245 0.72 -2.56 21.21
N ARG A 246 0.80 -2.45 19.88
CA ARG A 246 0.43 -3.54 18.97
C ARG A 246 1.57 -4.52 18.85
N ILE A 247 1.48 -5.61 19.60
CA ILE A 247 2.51 -6.67 19.67
C ILE A 247 2.80 -7.24 18.28
N GLU A 248 1.80 -7.34 17.42
CA GLU A 248 1.96 -7.79 16.05
C GLU A 248 2.96 -6.95 15.24
N TYR A 249 3.00 -5.63 15.43
CA TYR A 249 3.97 -4.77 14.76
C TYR A 249 5.40 -5.01 15.27
N ILE A 250 5.55 -5.30 16.55
CA ILE A 250 6.87 -5.66 17.12
C ILE A 250 7.35 -6.98 16.54
N ILE A 251 6.47 -8.00 16.49
CA ILE A 251 6.80 -9.32 15.92
C ILE A 251 7.20 -9.20 14.47
N GLU A 252 6.42 -8.46 13.68
CA GLU A 252 6.69 -8.22 12.27
C GLU A 252 8.02 -7.47 12.06
N ALA A 253 8.26 -6.42 12.83
CA ALA A 253 9.49 -5.64 12.78
C ALA A 253 10.72 -6.46 13.16
N VAL A 254 10.66 -7.26 14.24
CA VAL A 254 11.73 -8.15 14.67
C VAL A 254 12.03 -9.21 13.60
N PHE A 255 10.99 -9.80 13.03
CA PHE A 255 11.12 -10.78 11.95
C PHE A 255 11.85 -10.22 10.74
N PHE A 256 11.41 -9.07 10.22
CA PHE A 256 12.09 -8.44 9.07
C PHE A 256 13.50 -7.98 9.42
N LEU A 257 13.71 -7.39 10.59
CA LEU A 257 15.03 -7.01 11.05
C LEU A 257 15.98 -8.21 11.09
N TRP A 258 15.53 -9.33 11.62
CA TRP A 258 16.31 -10.58 11.67
C TRP A 258 16.70 -11.05 10.26
N ILE A 259 15.76 -11.07 9.29
CA ILE A 259 16.06 -11.43 7.90
C ILE A 259 17.10 -10.48 7.30
N LEU A 260 16.92 -9.18 7.43
CA LEU A 260 17.83 -8.18 6.87
C LEU A 260 19.23 -8.29 7.49
N LEU A 261 19.33 -8.46 8.81
CA LEU A 261 20.60 -8.62 9.51
C LEU A 261 21.27 -9.95 9.16
N SER A 262 20.51 -11.02 8.88
CA SER A 262 21.10 -12.34 8.53
C SER A 262 22.00 -12.29 7.29
N GLN A 263 21.75 -11.36 6.35
CA GLN A 263 22.50 -11.18 5.10
C GLN A 263 23.00 -9.75 4.92
N TYR A 264 23.21 -9.04 6.01
CA TYR A 264 23.48 -7.60 6.03
C TYR A 264 24.62 -7.17 5.09
N ARG A 265 25.74 -7.92 5.07
CA ARG A 265 26.88 -7.63 4.20
C ARG A 265 26.51 -7.72 2.72
N LYS A 266 25.69 -8.69 2.32
CA LYS A 266 25.27 -8.88 0.92
C LYS A 266 24.33 -7.78 0.43
N LEU A 267 23.60 -7.14 1.35
CA LEU A 267 22.72 -6.01 1.05
C LEU A 267 23.48 -4.69 0.95
N GLN A 268 24.77 -4.66 1.30
CA GLN A 268 25.63 -3.47 1.25
C GLN A 268 26.62 -3.46 0.08
N GLU A 269 26.44 -4.31 -0.92
CA GLU A 269 27.39 -4.47 -2.02
C GLU A 269 27.42 -3.28 -3.01
N ASN A 270 26.28 -2.62 -3.22
CA ASN A 270 26.18 -1.51 -4.15
C ASN A 270 25.14 -0.46 -3.69
N LYS A 271 25.18 0.72 -4.30
CA LYS A 271 24.30 1.85 -3.95
C LYS A 271 22.81 1.49 -4.00
N GLN A 272 22.38 0.69 -4.95
CA GLN A 272 20.98 0.33 -5.08
C GLN A 272 20.54 -0.63 -3.96
N THR A 273 21.33 -1.66 -3.66
CA THR A 273 21.01 -2.59 -2.57
C THR A 273 21.07 -1.92 -1.20
N ILE A 274 22.02 -1.00 -0.97
CA ILE A 274 22.07 -0.14 0.23
C ILE A 274 20.80 0.69 0.35
N ALA A 275 20.36 1.30 -0.75
CA ALA A 275 19.17 2.13 -0.76
C ALA A 275 17.92 1.34 -0.35
N PHE A 276 17.68 0.17 -0.95
CA PHE A 276 16.53 -0.66 -0.60
C PHE A 276 16.64 -1.25 0.80
N LEU A 277 17.86 -1.60 1.28
CA LEU A 277 18.09 -1.98 2.67
C LEU A 277 17.66 -0.86 3.62
N ASN A 278 18.09 0.38 3.36
CA ASN A 278 17.76 1.51 4.22
C ASN A 278 16.26 1.84 4.19
N ILE A 279 15.60 1.70 3.04
CA ILE A 279 14.13 1.82 2.94
C ILE A 279 13.45 0.69 3.74
N ALA A 280 13.99 -0.53 3.70
CA ALA A 280 13.48 -1.64 4.52
C ALA A 280 13.69 -1.39 6.03
N LEU A 281 14.82 -0.79 6.42
CA LEU A 281 15.05 -0.40 7.81
C LEU A 281 14.10 0.73 8.26
N LEU A 282 13.74 1.66 7.37
CA LEU A 282 12.71 2.67 7.65
C LEU A 282 11.33 2.01 7.85
N PHE A 283 10.97 0.97 7.08
CA PHE A 283 9.76 0.20 7.32
C PHE A 283 9.73 -0.37 8.73
N VAL A 284 10.80 -1.09 9.11
CA VAL A 284 10.94 -1.69 10.44
C VAL A 284 10.89 -0.64 11.56
N PHE A 285 11.63 0.46 11.38
CA PHE A 285 11.65 1.56 12.36
C PHE A 285 10.28 2.21 12.53
N THR A 286 9.55 2.44 11.43
CA THR A 286 8.20 3.03 11.48
C THR A 286 7.24 2.16 12.27
N LEU A 287 7.24 0.84 12.06
CA LEU A 287 6.38 -0.09 12.80
C LEU A 287 6.60 -0.01 14.32
N ILE A 288 7.86 0.02 14.77
CA ILE A 288 8.17 0.03 16.22
C ILE A 288 7.99 1.43 16.82
N PHE A 289 8.33 2.49 16.10
CA PHE A 289 8.22 3.86 16.60
C PHE A 289 6.76 4.29 16.75
N LEU A 290 5.88 3.83 15.83
CA LEU A 290 4.46 4.12 15.82
C LEU A 290 3.62 2.96 16.40
N VAL A 291 4.22 2.09 17.24
CA VAL A 291 3.58 0.87 17.76
C VAL A 291 2.31 1.13 18.58
N ARG A 292 2.18 2.30 19.17
CA ARG A 292 1.00 2.74 19.95
C ARG A 292 0.04 3.64 19.17
N PHE A 293 0.38 4.00 17.95
CA PHE A 293 -0.49 4.81 17.10
C PHE A 293 -1.41 3.89 16.28
N SER A 294 -2.72 4.18 16.28
CA SER A 294 -3.74 3.31 15.64
C SER A 294 -3.44 3.04 14.17
N ASP A 295 -3.04 4.06 13.43
CA ASP A 295 -2.71 3.99 12.01
C ASP A 295 -1.22 3.81 11.72
N GLY A 296 -0.40 3.50 12.75
CA GLY A 296 1.05 3.42 12.65
C GLY A 296 1.55 2.50 11.54
N GLY A 297 0.90 1.36 11.35
CA GLY A 297 1.22 0.41 10.29
C GLY A 297 1.05 1.00 8.88
N ARG A 298 0.09 1.90 8.68
CA ARG A 298 -0.16 2.52 7.36
C ARG A 298 0.99 3.45 6.92
N PHE A 299 1.69 4.08 7.85
CA PHE A 299 2.87 4.90 7.53
C PHE A 299 4.05 4.04 7.03
N SER A 300 4.17 2.78 7.47
CA SER A 300 5.19 1.87 6.99
C SER A 300 5.03 1.50 5.50
N TRP A 301 3.82 1.59 4.95
CA TRP A 301 3.57 1.23 3.54
C TRP A 301 4.40 2.04 2.54
N TYR A 302 4.76 3.28 2.86
CA TYR A 302 5.65 4.07 2.02
C TYR A 302 7.02 3.41 1.84
N PHE A 303 7.44 2.59 2.79
CA PHE A 303 8.74 1.91 2.80
C PHE A 303 8.66 0.41 2.46
N LEU A 304 7.45 -0.11 2.21
CA LEU A 304 7.21 -1.53 1.97
C LEU A 304 8.00 -2.11 0.79
N ILE A 305 8.23 -1.30 -0.25
CA ILE A 305 9.07 -1.70 -1.39
C ILE A 305 10.49 -2.08 -0.95
N GLY A 306 11.00 -1.44 0.10
CA GLY A 306 12.29 -1.78 0.70
C GLY A 306 12.34 -3.23 1.19
N ILE A 307 11.31 -3.65 1.93
CA ILE A 307 11.15 -5.03 2.42
C ILE A 307 11.05 -6.00 1.24
N ALA A 308 10.12 -5.75 0.32
CA ALA A 308 9.86 -6.65 -0.80
C ALA A 308 11.13 -6.89 -1.65
N VAL A 309 11.83 -5.80 -2.01
CA VAL A 309 13.04 -5.88 -2.84
C VAL A 309 14.23 -6.47 -2.07
N SER A 310 14.47 -6.02 -0.82
CA SER A 310 15.62 -6.51 -0.05
C SER A 310 15.53 -7.98 0.28
N VAL A 311 14.36 -8.45 0.73
CA VAL A 311 14.13 -9.87 1.05
C VAL A 311 14.22 -10.73 -0.21
N ALA A 312 13.59 -10.30 -1.32
CA ALA A 312 13.69 -11.02 -2.59
C ALA A 312 15.14 -11.11 -3.09
N ASN A 313 15.93 -10.03 -2.95
CA ASN A 313 17.33 -10.00 -3.36
C ASN A 313 18.23 -10.89 -2.46
N ILE A 314 17.90 -11.05 -1.18
CA ILE A 314 18.56 -12.03 -0.30
C ILE A 314 18.40 -13.45 -0.87
N TYR A 315 17.18 -13.79 -1.28
CA TYR A 315 16.90 -15.13 -1.83
C TYR A 315 17.46 -15.33 -3.23
N ALA A 316 17.48 -14.30 -4.06
CA ALA A 316 18.13 -14.36 -5.36
C ALA A 316 19.62 -14.73 -5.25
N LYS A 317 20.32 -14.23 -4.22
CA LYS A 317 21.75 -14.49 -3.99
C LYS A 317 22.06 -15.73 -3.16
N SER A 318 21.08 -16.33 -2.51
CA SER A 318 21.30 -17.46 -1.59
C SER A 318 20.17 -18.50 -1.68
N PRO A 319 19.97 -19.14 -2.83
CA PRO A 319 18.83 -20.04 -3.06
C PRO A 319 18.86 -21.30 -2.15
N LYS A 320 20.01 -21.67 -1.60
CA LYS A 320 20.21 -22.88 -0.77
C LYS A 320 19.74 -22.75 0.70
N ARG A 321 19.21 -21.59 1.13
CA ARG A 321 18.74 -21.39 2.52
C ARG A 321 17.29 -21.86 2.70
N GLY A 322 17.07 -23.16 2.69
CA GLY A 322 15.75 -23.78 2.80
C GLY A 322 14.97 -23.31 4.02
N LEU A 323 15.55 -23.34 5.22
CA LEU A 323 14.85 -23.01 6.44
C LEU A 323 14.38 -21.54 6.48
N VAL A 324 15.26 -20.57 6.17
CA VAL A 324 14.90 -19.14 6.19
C VAL A 324 13.82 -18.84 5.13
N ARG A 325 13.91 -19.50 3.97
CA ARG A 325 12.89 -19.40 2.93
C ARG A 325 11.54 -19.92 3.40
N ILE A 326 11.53 -21.10 4.02
CA ILE A 326 10.31 -21.72 4.58
C ILE A 326 9.72 -20.83 5.67
N LEU A 327 10.53 -20.34 6.61
CA LEU A 327 10.06 -19.45 7.67
C LEU A 327 9.45 -18.16 7.12
N THR A 328 10.12 -17.50 6.14
CA THR A 328 9.55 -16.30 5.51
C THR A 328 8.23 -16.63 4.80
N PHE A 329 8.18 -17.76 4.17
CA PHE A 329 6.98 -18.23 3.49
C PHE A 329 5.82 -18.43 4.47
N CYS A 330 6.09 -19.13 5.57
CA CYS A 330 5.09 -19.37 6.62
C CYS A 330 4.61 -18.06 7.26
N VAL A 331 5.54 -17.15 7.60
CA VAL A 331 5.17 -15.87 8.21
C VAL A 331 4.37 -15.01 7.24
N MET A 332 4.77 -14.91 5.96
CA MET A 332 3.99 -14.17 4.96
C MET A 332 2.61 -14.78 4.75
N GLY A 333 2.50 -16.10 4.71
CA GLY A 333 1.23 -16.79 4.63
C GLY A 333 0.35 -16.51 5.85
N LEU A 334 0.89 -16.59 7.05
CA LEU A 334 0.16 -16.25 8.29
C LEU A 334 -0.36 -14.81 8.28
N LEU A 335 0.45 -13.84 7.87
CA LEU A 335 0.03 -12.44 7.77
C LEU A 335 -1.07 -12.27 6.72
N TYR A 336 -0.95 -12.92 5.57
CA TYR A 336 -2.00 -12.91 4.53
C TYR A 336 -3.33 -13.45 5.06
N PHE A 337 -3.30 -14.65 5.65
CA PHE A 337 -4.51 -15.28 6.19
C PHE A 337 -5.09 -14.51 7.38
N ARG A 338 -4.24 -13.91 8.23
CA ARG A 338 -4.70 -13.02 9.28
C ARG A 338 -5.53 -11.86 8.73
N ILE A 339 -5.04 -11.16 7.69
CA ILE A 339 -5.78 -10.06 7.07
C ILE A 339 -7.05 -10.57 6.40
N LEU A 340 -6.96 -11.66 5.63
CA LEU A 340 -8.09 -12.27 4.94
C LEU A 340 -9.22 -12.67 5.91
N LEU A 341 -8.87 -13.21 7.08
CA LEU A 341 -9.84 -13.61 8.09
C LEU A 341 -10.41 -12.42 8.86
N SER A 342 -9.56 -11.44 9.23
CA SER A 342 -10.03 -10.24 9.95
C SER A 342 -10.92 -9.33 9.08
N TRP A 343 -10.74 -9.38 7.76
CA TRP A 343 -11.55 -8.62 6.79
C TRP A 343 -12.61 -9.50 6.09
N GLY A 344 -12.90 -10.67 6.66
CA GLY A 344 -13.75 -11.68 6.03
C GLY A 344 -15.08 -11.15 5.52
N LEU A 345 -15.81 -10.41 6.35
CA LEU A 345 -17.11 -9.81 6.00
C LEU A 345 -16.97 -8.71 4.92
N LEU A 346 -15.86 -7.97 4.91
CA LEU A 346 -15.59 -6.92 3.93
C LEU A 346 -15.20 -7.47 2.55
N LEU A 347 -14.78 -8.73 2.48
CA LEU A 347 -14.21 -9.35 1.29
C LEU A 347 -15.06 -10.50 0.73
N SER A 348 -16.05 -10.97 1.46
CA SER A 348 -16.86 -12.14 1.12
C SER A 348 -18.35 -11.89 1.36
N PRO A 349 -19.22 -12.43 0.50
CA PRO A 349 -18.93 -13.13 -0.77
C PRO A 349 -18.32 -12.17 -1.81
N TYR A 350 -17.40 -12.68 -2.63
CA TYR A 350 -16.83 -11.88 -3.72
C TYR A 350 -17.89 -11.69 -4.82
N LYS A 351 -18.15 -10.43 -5.15
CA LYS A 351 -19.08 -10.04 -6.21
C LYS A 351 -18.39 -9.00 -7.11
N THR A 352 -18.74 -8.98 -8.38
CA THR A 352 -18.30 -7.97 -9.34
C THR A 352 -19.43 -6.98 -9.63
N PHE A 353 -19.08 -5.78 -10.05
CA PHE A 353 -20.05 -4.78 -10.51
C PHE A 353 -20.67 -5.11 -11.89
N LEU A 354 -20.27 -6.21 -12.51
CA LEU A 354 -20.87 -6.67 -13.76
C LEU A 354 -22.26 -7.28 -13.55
N THR A 355 -22.67 -7.48 -12.32
CA THR A 355 -24.01 -7.98 -11.94
C THR A 355 -24.67 -6.99 -10.98
N ASN A 356 -25.95 -6.67 -11.25
CA ASN A 356 -26.76 -5.78 -10.41
C ASN A 356 -27.08 -6.39 -9.04
N GLY A 357 -27.71 -5.62 -8.17
CA GLY A 357 -28.05 -5.98 -6.80
C GLY A 357 -26.88 -5.84 -5.84
N VAL A 358 -27.19 -5.95 -4.56
CA VAL A 358 -26.22 -5.91 -3.47
C VAL A 358 -25.64 -7.29 -3.19
N ARG A 359 -24.58 -7.31 -2.42
CA ARG A 359 -23.95 -8.49 -1.88
C ARG A 359 -24.77 -9.00 -0.68
N GLU A 360 -24.94 -10.30 -0.54
CA GLU A 360 -25.50 -10.89 0.68
C GLU A 360 -24.61 -10.50 1.89
N ASP A 361 -25.24 -10.21 3.04
CA ASP A 361 -24.57 -9.78 4.27
C ASP A 361 -23.66 -8.54 4.13
N ASP A 362 -24.00 -7.61 3.23
CA ASP A 362 -23.25 -6.37 3.07
C ASP A 362 -23.70 -5.31 4.10
N PHE A 363 -23.26 -5.49 5.33
CA PHE A 363 -23.61 -4.59 6.44
C PHE A 363 -23.14 -3.14 6.23
N ILE A 364 -22.08 -2.92 5.42
CA ILE A 364 -21.62 -1.55 5.11
C ILE A 364 -22.62 -0.85 4.21
N TRP A 365 -23.16 -1.57 3.22
CA TRP A 365 -24.19 -1.05 2.34
C TRP A 365 -25.48 -0.74 3.13
N GLU A 366 -25.93 -1.64 4.01
CA GLU A 366 -27.12 -1.44 4.82
C GLU A 366 -27.04 -0.22 5.75
N GLU A 367 -25.86 0.04 6.33
CA GLU A 367 -25.67 1.12 7.30
C GLU A 367 -25.22 2.44 6.69
N ASN A 368 -24.49 2.43 5.57
CA ASN A 368 -23.71 3.57 5.13
C ASN A 368 -23.92 3.99 3.67
N GLU A 369 -24.61 3.21 2.84
CA GLU A 369 -24.96 3.63 1.49
C GLU A 369 -26.33 4.32 1.50
N TYR A 370 -26.35 5.59 1.18
CA TYR A 370 -27.58 6.41 1.21
C TYR A 370 -28.30 6.42 -0.14
N ASP A 371 -27.63 6.09 -1.22
CA ASP A 371 -28.20 6.11 -2.56
C ASP A 371 -28.07 4.74 -3.23
N HIS A 372 -29.14 3.95 -3.08
CA HIS A 372 -29.20 2.58 -3.59
C HIS A 372 -29.49 2.48 -5.10
N ARG A 373 -29.63 3.63 -5.83
CA ARG A 373 -29.83 3.64 -7.29
C ARG A 373 -28.76 2.87 -8.05
N TYR A 374 -27.55 2.94 -7.53
CA TYR A 374 -26.36 2.32 -8.15
C TYR A 374 -26.38 0.80 -8.09
N ASP A 375 -27.20 0.21 -7.25
CA ASP A 375 -27.31 -1.24 -7.11
C ASP A 375 -28.29 -1.85 -8.12
N GLU A 376 -29.27 -1.05 -8.57
CA GLU A 376 -30.24 -1.48 -9.60
C GLU A 376 -29.58 -1.53 -10.97
N ASP A 377 -28.73 -0.57 -11.31
CA ASP A 377 -27.95 -0.50 -12.56
C ASP A 377 -26.51 -0.06 -12.28
N LYS A 378 -25.60 -1.01 -12.10
CA LYS A 378 -24.19 -0.73 -11.80
C LYS A 378 -23.39 -0.17 -12.98
N LEU A 379 -23.93 -0.25 -14.18
CA LEU A 379 -23.33 0.33 -15.40
C LEU A 379 -24.01 1.64 -15.84
N TYR A 380 -24.71 2.29 -14.91
CA TYR A 380 -25.36 3.59 -15.15
C TYR A 380 -24.36 4.63 -15.67
N LYS A 381 -24.84 5.51 -16.54
CA LYS A 381 -24.09 6.70 -17.03
C LYS A 381 -22.61 6.41 -17.40
N ILE A 382 -22.34 5.32 -18.10
CA ILE A 382 -20.98 5.04 -18.59
C ILE A 382 -20.59 6.03 -19.70
N TRP A 383 -21.60 6.57 -20.43
CA TRP A 383 -21.46 7.48 -21.57
C TRP A 383 -22.16 8.80 -21.32
#